data_69e1ef4275709efc8a3e8a2b711d1d14
#
_entry.id   69e1ef4275709efc8a3e8a2b711d1d14
#
_cell.length_a   1.000
_cell.length_b   1.000
_cell.length_c   1.000
_cell.angle_alpha   90.00
_cell.angle_beta   90.00
_cell.angle_gamma   90.00
#
_symmetry.space_group_name_H-M   'P 1'
#
loop_
_entity.id
_entity.type
_entity.pdbx_description
1 polymer ?
#
loop_
_entity_poly.entity_id
_entity_poly.type
_entity_poly.pdbx_seq_one_letter_code
_entity_poly.pdbx_strand_id
1 'polypeptide(L)'
;MGDFIYFTEEQKERANAVPIMDILKREHEEVERSGNEWRWKRHGSVTFRGNRWYRHSQQMGSHAIDFMQEFFGMSYPEAVTYLLDGETGQVIHGGSPPRETTGKKSVRPKEEKTTEEKEPKVLIPPEKNDTMKRVYAYLMQKRHISREVLSFFARQGTLYESAGHHNAVFVGVDKEGNARHIHKKGTCSDGRSFRMNEDGSDSSYGFGYVGAGNKLYVFEAPIDFLSFLTLYPVNWQENSYIVLNGVSEHAMLQMLKDYSNLDTVVLCLDHDPAGIEACGRLAEILVQNGYRQIKNLKSSCKDWNEDLKLLHGEEVIPAQEHPKILECDAWMEILKQVTDSVDMKYATKESVCRYYQDIYNALKKGNGKEHLEDAFDGGGMLLTGVLIRCMEKTGRELGRETSADEILDNLHKRYRPHRDKGNYNTRLRNMQKAFEEMMEVFDKKDLSLKENKEEFVKKCMSLTMECIKAHIFVATEYEEPIQRKEMRMECSQS
;
A
#
# COMPACT_ATOMS: atom_id res chain seq x y z
N MET A 1 -21.04 23.61 -18.18
CA MET A 1 -20.30 22.53 -18.88
C MET A 1 -18.90 23.06 -19.07
N GLY A 2 -17.91 22.38 -18.47
CA GLY A 2 -16.51 22.84 -18.49
C GLY A 2 -15.82 22.48 -19.79
N ASP A 3 -14.77 23.23 -20.12
CA ASP A 3 -13.89 22.93 -21.24
C ASP A 3 -13.17 21.60 -21.03
N PHE A 4 -13.07 20.79 -22.08
CA PHE A 4 -12.42 19.48 -22.03
C PHE A 4 -11.20 19.50 -22.95
N ILE A 5 -10.05 18.98 -22.47
CA ILE A 5 -8.82 18.86 -23.27
C ILE A 5 -8.74 17.44 -23.84
N TYR A 6 -8.76 17.32 -25.13
CA TYR A 6 -8.66 16.06 -25.88
C TYR A 6 -7.24 15.83 -26.38
N PHE A 7 -6.70 14.63 -26.14
CA PHE A 7 -5.42 14.15 -26.68
C PHE A 7 -5.68 12.99 -27.64
N THR A 8 -4.96 12.97 -28.74
CA THR A 8 -5.00 11.85 -29.69
C THR A 8 -4.38 10.59 -29.10
N GLU A 9 -4.71 9.41 -29.61
CA GLU A 9 -4.11 8.15 -29.16
C GLU A 9 -2.58 8.16 -29.35
N GLU A 10 -2.08 8.74 -30.43
CA GLU A 10 -0.64 8.92 -30.67
C GLU A 10 0.02 9.76 -29.57
N GLN A 11 -0.61 10.85 -29.14
CA GLN A 11 -0.12 11.67 -28.02
C GLN A 11 -0.09 10.89 -26.72
N LYS A 12 -1.12 10.13 -26.44
CA LYS A 12 -1.20 9.27 -25.22
C LYS A 12 -0.14 8.17 -25.24
N GLU A 13 0.07 7.52 -26.39
CA GLU A 13 1.11 6.50 -26.55
C GLU A 13 2.51 7.08 -26.36
N ARG A 14 2.80 8.25 -26.96
CA ARG A 14 4.07 8.96 -26.79
C ARG A 14 4.32 9.36 -25.33
N ALA A 15 3.31 9.91 -24.67
CA ALA A 15 3.41 10.27 -23.26
C ALA A 15 3.69 9.03 -22.36
N ASN A 16 3.00 7.93 -22.60
CA ASN A 16 3.21 6.68 -21.86
C ASN A 16 4.53 5.98 -22.22
N ALA A 17 5.17 6.32 -23.33
CA ALA A 17 6.47 5.77 -23.71
C ALA A 17 7.65 6.42 -22.98
N VAL A 18 7.45 7.55 -22.30
CA VAL A 18 8.51 8.27 -21.57
C VAL A 18 9.07 7.39 -20.44
N PRO A 19 10.41 7.17 -20.39
CA PRO A 19 11.02 6.37 -19.35
C PRO A 19 10.88 7.03 -17.95
N ILE A 20 10.51 6.24 -16.93
CA ILE A 20 10.40 6.73 -15.54
C ILE A 20 11.72 7.31 -15.03
N MET A 21 12.86 6.75 -15.46
CA MET A 21 14.19 7.28 -15.15
C MET A 21 14.36 8.73 -15.60
N ASP A 22 13.85 9.08 -16.78
CA ASP A 22 14.01 10.43 -17.33
C ASP A 22 13.08 11.41 -16.60
N ILE A 23 11.91 10.97 -16.21
CA ILE A 23 11.00 11.73 -15.33
C ILE A 23 11.71 12.05 -14.01
N LEU A 24 12.20 11.02 -13.29
CA LEU A 24 12.83 11.19 -11.98
C LEU A 24 14.11 12.03 -12.05
N LYS A 25 14.86 11.97 -13.17
CA LYS A 25 16.02 12.87 -13.40
C LYS A 25 15.60 14.32 -13.60
N ARG A 26 14.53 14.58 -14.36
CA ARG A 26 13.97 15.94 -14.54
C ARG A 26 13.54 16.55 -13.20
N GLU A 27 12.98 15.69 -12.32
CA GLU A 27 12.51 16.07 -11.00
C GLU A 27 13.63 16.04 -9.92
N HIS A 28 14.89 15.82 -10.30
CA HIS A 28 16.06 15.76 -9.40
C HIS A 28 15.93 14.71 -8.29
N GLU A 29 15.17 13.64 -8.54
CA GLU A 29 14.92 12.57 -7.58
C GLU A 29 16.06 11.53 -7.57
N GLU A 30 16.39 11.04 -6.38
CA GLU A 30 17.42 10.03 -6.20
C GLU A 30 16.91 8.61 -6.43
N VAL A 31 17.68 7.85 -7.19
CA VAL A 31 17.37 6.46 -7.51
C VAL A 31 18.55 5.55 -7.19
N GLU A 32 18.28 4.29 -6.90
CA GLU A 32 19.31 3.27 -6.67
C GLU A 32 19.04 2.02 -7.51
N ARG A 33 20.10 1.25 -7.76
CA ARG A 33 19.98 -0.02 -8.49
C ARG A 33 19.42 -1.10 -7.58
N SER A 34 18.38 -1.81 -8.04
CA SER A 34 17.74 -2.93 -7.34
C SER A 34 17.64 -4.14 -8.29
N GLY A 35 18.68 -4.95 -8.36
CA GLY A 35 18.77 -6.06 -9.31
C GLY A 35 18.71 -5.60 -10.76
N ASN A 36 17.71 -6.08 -11.52
CA ASN A 36 17.47 -5.71 -12.90
C ASN A 36 16.61 -4.46 -13.09
N GLU A 37 16.14 -3.87 -11.98
CA GLU A 37 15.28 -2.69 -11.95
C GLU A 37 15.97 -1.54 -11.22
N TRP A 38 15.33 -0.37 -11.22
CA TRP A 38 15.70 0.77 -10.42
C TRP A 38 14.68 0.97 -9.31
N ARG A 39 15.10 1.47 -8.17
CA ARG A 39 14.27 1.82 -7.03
C ARG A 39 14.33 3.31 -6.80
N TRP A 40 13.18 3.92 -6.57
CA TRP A 40 13.10 5.32 -6.18
C TRP A 40 13.34 5.45 -4.67
N LYS A 41 14.38 6.19 -4.26
CA LYS A 41 14.78 6.27 -2.85
C LYS A 41 13.71 6.93 -1.96
N ARG A 42 13.07 7.99 -2.46
CA ARG A 42 12.00 8.68 -1.73
C ARG A 42 10.79 7.78 -1.49
N HIS A 43 10.47 6.92 -2.42
CA HIS A 43 9.41 5.92 -2.34
C HIS A 43 9.99 4.50 -2.43
N GLY A 44 10.64 4.05 -1.35
CA GLY A 44 11.42 2.80 -1.32
C GLY A 44 10.68 1.53 -1.72
N SER A 45 9.34 1.55 -1.75
CA SER A 45 8.50 0.46 -2.27
C SER A 45 8.27 0.53 -3.78
N VAL A 46 8.72 1.60 -4.47
CA VAL A 46 8.53 1.78 -5.90
C VAL A 46 9.77 1.35 -6.66
N THR A 47 9.60 0.37 -7.57
CA THR A 47 10.61 -0.03 -8.55
C THR A 47 10.12 0.31 -9.95
N PHE A 48 11.07 0.49 -10.89
CA PHE A 48 10.71 0.78 -12.27
C PHE A 48 11.75 0.25 -13.26
N ARG A 49 11.26 -0.02 -14.48
CA ARG A 49 12.08 -0.44 -15.63
C ARG A 49 11.52 0.14 -16.92
N GLY A 50 12.31 0.95 -17.64
CA GLY A 50 11.83 1.68 -18.81
C GLY A 50 10.72 2.65 -18.43
N ASN A 51 9.58 2.53 -19.10
CA ASN A 51 8.38 3.35 -18.88
C ASN A 51 7.35 2.73 -17.93
N ARG A 52 7.68 1.61 -17.29
CA ARG A 52 6.81 0.93 -16.32
C ARG A 52 7.35 1.08 -14.92
N TRP A 53 6.44 1.29 -13.97
CA TRP A 53 6.70 1.32 -12.55
C TRP A 53 5.82 0.34 -11.80
N TYR A 54 6.26 -0.07 -10.60
CA TYR A 54 5.51 -0.95 -9.72
C TYR A 54 5.76 -0.57 -8.26
N ARG A 55 4.68 -0.39 -7.49
CA ARG A 55 4.70 -0.12 -6.05
C ARG A 55 4.39 -1.40 -5.31
N HIS A 56 5.41 -2.01 -4.70
CA HIS A 56 5.31 -3.32 -4.06
C HIS A 56 4.37 -3.32 -2.85
N SER A 57 4.37 -2.27 -2.03
CA SER A 57 3.51 -2.17 -0.85
C SER A 57 2.02 -2.20 -1.18
N GLN A 58 1.63 -1.71 -2.36
CA GLN A 58 0.24 -1.64 -2.80
C GLN A 58 -0.09 -2.60 -3.95
N GLN A 59 0.89 -3.33 -4.44
CA GLN A 59 0.77 -4.24 -5.59
C GLN A 59 0.11 -3.57 -6.81
N MET A 60 0.47 -2.34 -7.08
CA MET A 60 -0.02 -1.57 -8.22
C MET A 60 1.13 -1.08 -9.09
N GLY A 61 0.86 -0.95 -10.37
CA GLY A 61 1.85 -0.43 -11.32
C GLY A 61 1.20 -0.07 -12.64
N SER A 62 1.85 0.81 -13.38
CA SER A 62 1.35 1.32 -14.66
C SER A 62 2.47 1.97 -15.48
N HIS A 63 2.14 2.96 -16.29
CA HIS A 63 3.03 3.69 -17.18
C HIS A 63 3.23 5.15 -16.75
N ALA A 64 3.90 5.94 -17.58
CA ALA A 64 4.35 7.28 -17.24
C ALA A 64 3.21 8.26 -16.90
N ILE A 65 2.07 8.23 -17.60
CA ILE A 65 0.94 9.12 -17.30
C ILE A 65 0.42 8.88 -15.90
N ASP A 66 0.15 7.61 -15.55
CA ASP A 66 -0.32 7.25 -14.21
C ASP A 66 0.74 7.52 -13.14
N PHE A 67 2.03 7.42 -13.48
CA PHE A 67 3.13 7.80 -12.59
C PHE A 67 3.05 9.27 -12.19
N MET A 68 2.84 10.16 -13.18
CA MET A 68 2.70 11.60 -12.92
C MET A 68 1.45 11.92 -12.12
N GLN A 69 0.36 11.20 -12.36
CA GLN A 69 -0.89 11.39 -11.60
C GLN A 69 -0.77 10.89 -10.16
N GLU A 70 -0.15 9.70 -9.96
CA GLU A 70 -0.04 9.05 -8.65
C GLU A 70 0.95 9.77 -7.73
N PHE A 71 2.15 10.12 -8.24
CA PHE A 71 3.24 10.61 -7.41
C PHE A 71 3.45 12.13 -7.48
N PHE A 72 3.00 12.78 -8.55
CA PHE A 72 3.15 14.24 -8.72
C PHE A 72 1.83 15.00 -8.71
N GLY A 73 0.72 14.31 -8.41
CA GLY A 73 -0.60 14.93 -8.22
C GLY A 73 -1.17 15.65 -9.44
N MET A 74 -0.60 15.39 -10.62
CA MET A 74 -1.05 16.03 -11.86
C MET A 74 -2.41 15.50 -12.31
N SER A 75 -3.27 16.36 -12.83
CA SER A 75 -4.44 15.92 -13.58
C SER A 75 -4.01 15.21 -14.87
N TYR A 76 -4.89 14.40 -15.46
CA TYR A 76 -4.58 13.69 -16.70
C TYR A 76 -4.08 14.64 -17.83
N PRO A 77 -4.72 15.79 -18.12
CA PRO A 77 -4.22 16.72 -19.11
C PRO A 77 -2.86 17.33 -18.78
N GLU A 78 -2.60 17.64 -17.51
CA GLU A 78 -1.32 18.16 -17.07
C GLU A 78 -0.22 17.12 -17.22
N ALA A 79 -0.48 15.87 -16.81
CA ALA A 79 0.46 14.77 -16.96
C ALA A 79 0.86 14.52 -18.42
N VAL A 80 -0.13 14.46 -19.33
CA VAL A 80 0.13 14.25 -20.76
C VAL A 80 0.93 15.43 -21.33
N THR A 81 0.53 16.68 -21.04
CA THR A 81 1.22 17.89 -21.50
C THR A 81 2.67 17.95 -20.98
N TYR A 82 2.88 17.60 -19.71
CA TYR A 82 4.21 17.55 -19.10
C TYR A 82 5.11 16.51 -19.76
N LEU A 83 4.61 15.30 -19.99
CA LEU A 83 5.36 14.21 -20.61
C LEU A 83 5.69 14.49 -22.08
N LEU A 84 4.91 15.32 -22.75
CA LEU A 84 5.12 15.76 -24.14
C LEU A 84 5.81 17.12 -24.25
N ASP A 85 6.57 17.53 -23.22
CA ASP A 85 7.37 18.77 -23.21
C ASP A 85 6.55 20.04 -23.53
N GLY A 86 5.28 20.08 -23.09
CA GLY A 86 4.39 21.23 -23.25
C GLY A 86 3.45 21.16 -24.46
N GLU A 87 3.45 20.06 -25.22
CA GLU A 87 2.46 19.85 -26.28
C GLU A 87 1.06 19.68 -25.65
N THR A 88 0.15 20.61 -25.93
CA THR A 88 -1.20 20.61 -25.39
C THR A 88 -2.18 19.86 -26.29
N GLY A 89 -3.20 19.25 -25.71
CA GLY A 89 -4.33 18.69 -26.46
C GLY A 89 -5.25 19.78 -27.03
N GLN A 90 -6.24 19.38 -27.83
CA GLN A 90 -7.26 20.27 -28.38
C GLN A 90 -8.28 20.63 -27.29
N VAL A 91 -8.54 21.92 -27.11
CA VAL A 91 -9.60 22.38 -26.21
C VAL A 91 -10.95 22.28 -26.94
N ILE A 92 -11.87 21.49 -26.40
CA ILE A 92 -13.23 21.36 -26.89
C ILE A 92 -14.16 22.16 -25.98
N HIS A 93 -14.71 23.25 -26.51
CA HIS A 93 -15.66 24.12 -25.80
C HIS A 93 -17.08 23.56 -25.93
N GLY A 94 -17.71 23.25 -24.79
CA GLY A 94 -19.18 23.01 -24.73
C GLY A 94 -19.71 21.73 -25.41
N GLY A 95 -18.85 20.77 -25.77
CA GLY A 95 -19.23 19.52 -26.43
C GLY A 95 -18.97 18.28 -25.56
N SER A 96 -19.77 17.23 -25.75
CA SER A 96 -19.40 15.88 -25.33
C SER A 96 -18.16 15.45 -26.14
N PRO A 97 -17.23 14.64 -25.56
CA PRO A 97 -16.10 14.13 -26.31
C PRO A 97 -16.59 13.49 -27.62
N PRO A 98 -15.85 13.59 -28.73
CA PRO A 98 -16.22 12.95 -29.98
C PRO A 98 -16.54 11.50 -29.65
N ARG A 99 -17.82 11.09 -29.85
CA ARG A 99 -18.16 9.66 -29.80
C ARG A 99 -17.34 9.05 -30.92
N GLU A 100 -16.33 8.30 -30.59
CA GLU A 100 -15.73 7.38 -31.53
C GLU A 100 -16.90 6.57 -32.07
N THR A 101 -17.21 6.83 -33.33
CA THR A 101 -18.07 5.93 -34.08
C THR A 101 -17.43 4.57 -33.95
N THR A 102 -18.11 3.68 -33.25
CA THR A 102 -17.82 2.27 -33.21
C THR A 102 -17.93 1.72 -34.63
N GLY A 103 -16.98 2.12 -35.47
CA GLY A 103 -16.54 1.32 -36.54
C GLY A 103 -16.02 0.05 -35.90
N LYS A 104 -16.74 -1.06 -36.18
CA LYS A 104 -16.41 -2.45 -35.89
C LYS A 104 -15.16 -2.56 -35.02
N LYS A 105 -15.31 -3.05 -33.77
CA LYS A 105 -14.19 -3.69 -33.12
C LYS A 105 -13.47 -4.52 -34.19
N SER A 106 -12.52 -3.90 -34.88
CA SER A 106 -11.42 -4.67 -35.35
C SER A 106 -10.88 -5.20 -34.05
N VAL A 107 -11.19 -6.44 -33.80
CA VAL A 107 -10.28 -7.32 -33.11
C VAL A 107 -8.99 -7.06 -33.92
N ARG A 108 -8.18 -6.05 -33.47
CA ARG A 108 -6.76 -6.15 -33.73
C ARG A 108 -6.49 -7.57 -33.31
N PRO A 109 -5.99 -8.43 -34.17
CA PRO A 109 -5.34 -9.60 -33.66
C PRO A 109 -4.50 -9.01 -32.55
N LYS A 110 -4.69 -9.44 -31.28
CA LYS A 110 -3.55 -9.40 -30.39
C LYS A 110 -2.42 -9.77 -31.37
N GLU A 111 -1.55 -8.79 -31.68
CA GLU A 111 -0.21 -9.23 -31.91
C GLU A 111 0.01 -10.06 -30.66
N GLU A 112 -0.25 -11.32 -30.79
CA GLU A 112 0.62 -12.29 -30.23
C GLU A 112 1.99 -11.71 -30.57
N LYS A 113 2.49 -10.75 -29.70
CA LYS A 113 3.88 -10.94 -29.39
C LYS A 113 3.88 -12.45 -29.19
N THR A 114 4.44 -13.13 -30.13
CA THR A 114 5.13 -14.34 -29.87
C THR A 114 5.91 -14.01 -28.60
N THR A 115 5.27 -14.11 -27.44
CA THR A 115 5.87 -14.75 -26.32
C THR A 115 6.33 -16.01 -27.03
N GLU A 116 7.61 -15.99 -27.50
CA GLU A 116 8.38 -17.18 -27.34
C GLU A 116 7.90 -17.63 -25.97
N GLU A 117 7.08 -18.65 -25.92
CA GLU A 117 6.83 -19.42 -24.72
C GLU A 117 8.24 -19.77 -24.28
N LYS A 118 8.82 -18.91 -23.44
CA LYS A 118 10.05 -19.24 -22.77
C LYS A 118 9.64 -20.48 -22.01
N GLU A 119 10.13 -21.61 -22.49
CA GLU A 119 9.95 -22.87 -21.81
C GLU A 119 10.05 -22.58 -20.31
N PRO A 120 9.12 -23.04 -19.47
CA PRO A 120 9.11 -22.71 -18.06
C PRO A 120 10.52 -22.99 -17.55
N LYS A 121 11.24 -21.94 -17.10
CA LYS A 121 12.61 -22.08 -16.63
C LYS A 121 12.59 -23.14 -15.54
N VAL A 122 13.29 -24.22 -15.75
CA VAL A 122 13.42 -25.29 -14.75
C VAL A 122 14.23 -24.76 -13.58
N LEU A 123 13.70 -24.88 -12.38
CA LEU A 123 14.41 -24.50 -11.16
C LEU A 123 15.63 -25.41 -10.98
N ILE A 124 16.82 -24.82 -11.01
CA ILE A 124 18.08 -25.54 -10.79
C ILE A 124 18.64 -25.08 -9.44
N PRO A 125 18.60 -25.94 -8.39
CA PRO A 125 19.17 -25.58 -7.10
C PRO A 125 20.69 -25.32 -7.21
N PRO A 126 21.19 -24.23 -6.57
CA PRO A 126 22.63 -23.99 -6.47
C PRO A 126 23.35 -25.19 -5.85
N GLU A 127 24.54 -25.50 -6.38
CA GLU A 127 25.40 -26.56 -5.83
C GLU A 127 25.67 -26.33 -4.34
N LYS A 128 25.58 -27.40 -3.55
CA LYS A 128 25.83 -27.35 -2.10
C LYS A 128 27.33 -27.34 -1.83
N ASN A 129 27.78 -26.49 -0.95
CA ASN A 129 29.14 -26.52 -0.43
C ASN A 129 29.32 -27.66 0.56
N ASP A 130 30.53 -28.24 0.64
CA ASP A 130 30.88 -29.34 1.57
C ASP A 130 30.64 -28.95 3.05
N THR A 131 30.70 -27.68 3.37
CA THR A 131 30.53 -27.18 4.72
C THR A 131 29.58 -25.95 4.74
N MET A 132 29.00 -25.70 5.90
CA MET A 132 28.16 -24.51 6.10
C MET A 132 28.84 -23.46 7.01
N LYS A 133 30.16 -23.41 7.04
CA LYS A 133 30.90 -22.60 8.02
C LYS A 133 30.58 -21.09 7.92
N ARG A 134 30.50 -20.55 6.70
CA ARG A 134 30.21 -19.11 6.49
C ARG A 134 28.76 -18.78 6.81
N VAL A 135 27.84 -19.64 6.42
CA VAL A 135 26.40 -19.47 6.73
C VAL A 135 26.18 -19.54 8.24
N TYR A 136 26.77 -20.52 8.94
CA TYR A 136 26.68 -20.59 10.40
C TYR A 136 27.33 -19.36 11.07
N ALA A 137 28.52 -18.94 10.64
CA ALA A 137 29.18 -17.76 11.20
C ALA A 137 28.30 -16.50 11.00
N TYR A 138 27.76 -16.29 9.81
CA TYR A 138 26.89 -15.16 9.53
C TYR A 138 25.59 -15.19 10.36
N LEU A 139 24.84 -16.31 10.32
CA LEU A 139 23.55 -16.40 10.98
C LEU A 139 23.66 -16.43 12.51
N MET A 140 24.72 -17.05 13.07
CA MET A 140 24.94 -17.08 14.53
C MET A 140 25.58 -15.80 15.08
N GLN A 141 26.62 -15.28 14.40
CA GLN A 141 27.41 -14.17 14.97
C GLN A 141 26.86 -12.79 14.59
N LYS A 142 26.21 -12.65 13.43
CA LYS A 142 25.66 -11.37 12.95
C LYS A 142 24.14 -11.28 13.08
N ARG A 143 23.47 -12.41 13.18
CA ARG A 143 22.01 -12.47 13.29
C ARG A 143 21.51 -13.12 14.59
N HIS A 144 22.43 -13.65 15.41
CA HIS A 144 22.18 -14.29 16.72
C HIS A 144 21.21 -15.48 16.67
N ILE A 145 20.98 -16.06 15.50
CA ILE A 145 20.09 -17.21 15.34
C ILE A 145 20.70 -18.43 16.03
N SER A 146 19.92 -19.15 16.82
CA SER A 146 20.40 -20.28 17.58
C SER A 146 20.91 -21.43 16.70
N ARG A 147 21.95 -22.12 17.16
CA ARG A 147 22.54 -23.25 16.45
C ARG A 147 21.55 -24.40 16.26
N GLU A 148 20.67 -24.61 17.21
CA GLU A 148 19.64 -25.63 17.23
C GLU A 148 18.66 -25.43 16.06
N VAL A 149 18.17 -24.20 15.89
CA VAL A 149 17.27 -23.82 14.78
C VAL A 149 17.98 -24.01 13.44
N LEU A 150 19.21 -23.51 13.30
CA LEU A 150 19.99 -23.67 12.05
C LEU A 150 20.24 -25.13 11.72
N SER A 151 20.66 -25.92 12.71
CA SER A 151 20.96 -27.33 12.53
C SER A 151 19.73 -28.16 12.19
N PHE A 152 18.56 -27.75 12.63
CA PHE A 152 17.29 -28.38 12.28
C PHE A 152 17.04 -28.25 10.76
N PHE A 153 17.03 -27.04 10.21
CA PHE A 153 16.77 -26.80 8.78
C PHE A 153 17.91 -27.30 7.88
N ALA A 154 19.14 -27.26 8.38
CA ALA A 154 20.28 -27.83 7.64
C ALA A 154 20.15 -29.34 7.48
N ARG A 155 19.74 -30.07 8.52
CA ARG A 155 19.49 -31.52 8.44
C ARG A 155 18.33 -31.90 7.54
N GLN A 156 17.31 -31.04 7.45
CA GLN A 156 16.21 -31.21 6.48
C GLN A 156 16.63 -30.88 5.05
N GLY A 157 17.77 -30.24 4.85
CA GLY A 157 18.26 -29.84 3.53
C GLY A 157 17.57 -28.60 2.95
N THR A 158 16.72 -27.94 3.75
CA THR A 158 16.01 -26.70 3.35
C THR A 158 16.81 -25.43 3.63
N LEU A 159 17.91 -25.54 4.38
CA LEU A 159 18.92 -24.50 4.55
C LEU A 159 20.31 -25.08 4.25
N TYR A 160 21.06 -24.45 3.35
CA TYR A 160 22.44 -24.86 3.06
C TYR A 160 23.31 -23.69 2.56
N GLU A 161 24.62 -23.91 2.45
CA GLU A 161 25.58 -22.97 1.88
C GLU A 161 25.81 -23.31 0.41
N SER A 162 25.75 -22.33 -0.49
CA SER A 162 26.09 -22.55 -1.91
C SER A 162 27.61 -22.62 -2.13
N ALA A 163 28.07 -23.50 -3.02
CA ALA A 163 29.50 -23.70 -3.31
C ALA A 163 30.15 -22.45 -3.92
N GLY A 164 29.52 -21.80 -4.90
CA GLY A 164 30.14 -20.73 -5.68
C GLY A 164 30.37 -19.41 -4.92
N HIS A 165 29.40 -18.96 -4.14
CA HIS A 165 29.42 -17.65 -3.47
C HIS A 165 29.21 -17.72 -1.95
N HIS A 166 29.12 -18.91 -1.39
CA HIS A 166 28.87 -19.13 0.04
C HIS A 166 27.62 -18.42 0.58
N ASN A 167 26.61 -18.26 -0.26
CA ASN A 167 25.33 -17.67 0.14
C ASN A 167 24.55 -18.65 1.02
N ALA A 168 23.76 -18.12 1.97
CA ALA A 168 22.73 -18.89 2.61
C ALA A 168 21.59 -19.12 1.60
N VAL A 169 21.25 -20.40 1.39
CA VAL A 169 20.20 -20.83 0.46
C VAL A 169 19.04 -21.37 1.28
N PHE A 170 17.86 -20.78 1.10
CA PHE A 170 16.61 -21.14 1.74
C PHE A 170 15.69 -21.76 0.70
N VAL A 171 15.24 -23.01 0.94
CA VAL A 171 14.47 -23.81 -0.01
C VAL A 171 13.02 -23.90 0.45
N GLY A 172 12.09 -23.44 -0.39
CA GLY A 172 10.66 -23.73 -0.28
C GLY A 172 10.33 -25.02 -1.01
N VAL A 173 9.59 -25.90 -0.35
CA VAL A 173 9.25 -27.23 -0.86
C VAL A 173 7.73 -27.41 -0.98
N ASP A 174 7.29 -28.28 -1.91
CA ASP A 174 5.90 -28.76 -1.96
C ASP A 174 5.63 -29.85 -0.91
N LYS A 175 4.39 -30.40 -0.87
CA LYS A 175 4.02 -31.48 0.07
C LYS A 175 4.82 -32.76 -0.10
N GLU A 176 5.30 -32.99 -1.31
CA GLU A 176 6.10 -34.16 -1.69
C GLU A 176 7.58 -33.96 -1.34
N GLY A 177 7.97 -32.76 -0.88
CA GLY A 177 9.35 -32.40 -0.52
C GLY A 177 10.20 -31.96 -1.70
N ASN A 178 9.63 -31.73 -2.89
CA ASN A 178 10.37 -31.22 -4.03
C ASN A 178 10.66 -29.74 -3.89
N ALA A 179 11.86 -29.29 -4.24
CA ALA A 179 12.21 -27.87 -4.25
C ALA A 179 11.42 -27.13 -5.33
N ARG A 180 10.69 -26.10 -4.92
CA ARG A 180 9.87 -25.26 -5.79
C ARG A 180 10.29 -23.80 -5.78
N HIS A 181 10.92 -23.35 -4.72
CA HIS A 181 11.42 -22.00 -4.58
C HIS A 181 12.79 -21.98 -3.91
N ILE A 182 13.66 -21.10 -4.37
CA ILE A 182 14.98 -20.91 -3.77
C ILE A 182 15.26 -19.45 -3.59
N HIS A 183 15.47 -19.06 -2.33
CA HIS A 183 15.90 -17.71 -1.95
C HIS A 183 17.36 -17.74 -1.50
N LYS A 184 18.19 -16.85 -2.03
CA LYS A 184 19.61 -16.71 -1.67
C LYS A 184 19.86 -15.41 -0.90
N LYS A 185 20.64 -15.50 0.18
CA LYS A 185 21.11 -14.36 0.97
C LYS A 185 22.63 -14.41 1.09
N GLY A 186 23.27 -13.28 0.74
CA GLY A 186 24.73 -13.16 0.90
C GLY A 186 25.14 -13.15 2.37
N THR A 187 26.26 -13.80 2.65
CA THR A 187 26.86 -13.91 4.00
C THR A 187 28.00 -12.90 4.24
N CYS A 188 28.38 -12.11 3.25
CA CYS A 188 29.37 -11.03 3.41
C CYS A 188 28.75 -9.85 4.15
N SER A 189 29.47 -9.34 5.17
CA SER A 189 29.11 -8.17 5.95
C SER A 189 29.68 -6.86 5.39
N ASP A 190 30.64 -6.94 4.46
CA ASP A 190 31.41 -5.78 3.99
C ASP A 190 30.94 -5.34 2.60
N GLY A 191 29.69 -4.94 2.47
CA GLY A 191 29.17 -4.52 1.18
C GLY A 191 27.67 -4.50 1.05
N ARG A 192 27.17 -4.41 -0.18
CA ARG A 192 25.74 -4.40 -0.46
C ARG A 192 25.09 -5.72 -0.06
N SER A 193 24.02 -5.63 0.71
CA SER A 193 23.23 -6.80 1.07
C SER A 193 22.70 -7.50 -0.19
N PHE A 194 23.23 -8.69 -0.50
CA PHE A 194 22.76 -9.51 -1.60
C PHE A 194 21.56 -10.35 -1.17
N ARG A 195 20.49 -10.30 -1.94
CA ARG A 195 19.34 -11.20 -1.86
C ARG A 195 18.76 -11.42 -3.26
N MET A 196 18.38 -12.63 -3.60
CA MET A 196 17.82 -12.97 -4.91
C MET A 196 17.07 -14.30 -4.84
N ASN A 197 15.95 -14.38 -5.55
CA ASN A 197 15.32 -15.68 -5.84
C ASN A 197 15.98 -16.30 -7.06
N GLU A 198 16.14 -17.63 -7.06
CA GLU A 198 16.70 -18.36 -8.21
C GLU A 198 15.72 -18.36 -9.38
N ASP A 199 16.24 -18.30 -10.60
CA ASP A 199 15.44 -18.40 -11.82
C ASP A 199 14.65 -19.72 -11.83
N GLY A 200 13.39 -19.68 -12.22
CA GLY A 200 12.49 -20.84 -12.19
C GLY A 200 11.83 -21.11 -10.83
N SER A 201 12.10 -20.26 -9.80
CA SER A 201 11.39 -20.35 -8.53
C SER A 201 9.90 -20.01 -8.69
N ASP A 202 9.03 -20.82 -8.07
CA ASP A 202 7.60 -20.61 -7.99
C ASP A 202 7.28 -19.80 -6.71
N SER A 203 6.70 -18.62 -6.86
CA SER A 203 6.34 -17.74 -5.75
C SER A 203 5.23 -18.27 -4.84
N SER A 204 4.55 -19.35 -5.27
CA SER A 204 3.56 -20.05 -4.46
C SER A 204 4.18 -20.91 -3.34
N TYR A 205 5.48 -21.02 -3.31
CA TYR A 205 6.20 -21.77 -2.28
C TYR A 205 7.27 -20.88 -1.64
N GLY A 206 7.39 -20.98 -0.33
CA GLY A 206 8.39 -20.25 0.45
C GLY A 206 9.18 -21.18 1.36
N PHE A 207 10.29 -20.68 1.88
CA PHE A 207 10.97 -21.36 2.97
C PHE A 207 10.02 -21.42 4.18
N GLY A 208 9.88 -22.59 4.80
CA GLY A 208 8.93 -22.76 5.88
C GLY A 208 9.05 -24.09 6.59
N TYR A 209 8.06 -24.38 7.42
CA TYR A 209 7.93 -25.61 8.18
C TYR A 209 6.46 -25.94 8.41
N VAL A 210 6.09 -27.20 8.37
CA VAL A 210 4.72 -27.65 8.61
C VAL A 210 4.68 -28.50 9.89
N GLY A 211 3.96 -28.00 10.89
CA GLY A 211 3.68 -28.69 12.14
C GLY A 211 2.32 -29.40 12.14
N ALA A 212 2.01 -30.12 13.22
CA ALA A 212 0.76 -30.86 13.33
C ALA A 212 -0.43 -29.96 13.80
N GLY A 213 -0.18 -28.77 14.31
CA GLY A 213 -1.19 -27.83 14.82
C GLY A 213 -1.97 -27.14 13.70
N ASN A 214 -2.87 -26.24 14.10
CA ASN A 214 -3.76 -25.52 13.18
C ASN A 214 -3.35 -24.07 12.90
N LYS A 215 -2.19 -23.62 13.41
CA LYS A 215 -1.73 -22.24 13.27
C LYS A 215 -0.65 -22.13 12.20
N LEU A 216 -0.81 -21.13 11.33
CA LEU A 216 0.19 -20.71 10.36
C LEU A 216 0.73 -19.34 10.73
N TYR A 217 2.04 -19.24 10.95
CA TYR A 217 2.77 -17.97 11.14
C TYR A 217 3.41 -17.54 9.82
N VAL A 218 3.24 -16.29 9.45
CA VAL A 218 3.63 -15.74 8.13
C VAL A 218 4.67 -14.65 8.32
N PHE A 219 5.83 -14.77 7.65
CA PHE A 219 6.97 -13.84 7.77
C PHE A 219 7.33 -13.24 6.41
N GLU A 220 7.94 -12.05 6.45
CA GLU A 220 8.41 -11.38 5.23
C GLU A 220 9.71 -12.03 4.72
N ALA A 221 10.68 -12.32 5.60
CA ALA A 221 11.99 -12.83 5.22
C ALA A 221 12.42 -14.06 6.05
N PRO A 222 13.33 -14.93 5.50
CA PRO A 222 13.81 -16.13 6.18
C PRO A 222 14.51 -15.83 7.51
N ILE A 223 15.23 -14.71 7.60
CA ILE A 223 15.97 -14.34 8.80
C ILE A 223 15.00 -14.04 9.94
N ASP A 224 13.90 -13.36 9.66
CA ASP A 224 12.88 -13.02 10.67
C ASP A 224 12.18 -14.26 11.20
N PHE A 225 11.85 -15.20 10.32
CA PHE A 225 11.32 -16.50 10.72
C PHE A 225 12.29 -17.25 11.64
N LEU A 226 13.58 -17.38 11.27
CA LEU A 226 14.55 -18.07 12.10
C LEU A 226 14.84 -17.33 13.43
N SER A 227 14.79 -16.00 13.41
CA SER A 227 14.91 -15.17 14.61
C SER A 227 13.73 -15.39 15.55
N PHE A 228 12.52 -15.45 15.00
CA PHE A 228 11.31 -15.76 15.77
C PHE A 228 11.41 -17.13 16.46
N LEU A 229 11.87 -18.18 15.77
CA LEU A 229 12.08 -19.49 16.37
C LEU A 229 13.16 -19.49 17.46
N THR A 230 14.15 -18.62 17.33
CA THR A 230 15.20 -18.44 18.35
C THR A 230 14.66 -17.71 19.58
N LEU A 231 13.81 -16.72 19.40
CA LEU A 231 13.13 -15.98 20.47
C LEU A 231 12.10 -16.84 21.22
N TYR A 232 11.39 -17.72 20.49
CA TYR A 232 10.31 -18.55 21.01
C TYR A 232 10.56 -20.04 20.77
N PRO A 233 11.56 -20.65 21.45
CA PRO A 233 12.03 -22.02 21.15
C PRO A 233 11.10 -23.13 21.66
N VAL A 234 10.12 -22.80 22.50
CA VAL A 234 9.29 -23.83 23.14
C VAL A 234 8.18 -24.27 22.20
N ASN A 235 8.16 -25.58 21.92
CA ASN A 235 7.10 -26.25 21.13
C ASN A 235 6.83 -25.64 19.75
N TRP A 236 7.81 -24.95 19.16
CA TRP A 236 7.60 -24.31 17.85
C TRP A 236 7.23 -25.32 16.75
N GLN A 237 7.72 -26.57 16.85
CA GLN A 237 7.41 -27.63 15.87
C GLN A 237 5.93 -28.03 15.82
N GLU A 238 5.11 -27.61 16.79
CA GLU A 238 3.66 -27.84 16.76
C GLU A 238 2.96 -26.95 15.73
N ASN A 239 3.53 -25.80 15.40
CA ASN A 239 2.95 -24.81 14.50
C ASN A 239 3.56 -24.90 13.09
N SER A 240 2.88 -24.27 12.13
CA SER A 240 3.36 -24.13 10.76
C SER A 240 3.85 -22.71 10.49
N TYR A 241 4.82 -22.56 9.58
CA TYR A 241 5.46 -21.28 9.28
C TYR A 241 5.74 -21.17 7.79
N ILE A 242 5.56 -19.97 7.23
CA ILE A 242 5.84 -19.68 5.84
C ILE A 242 6.50 -18.31 5.67
N VAL A 243 7.47 -18.22 4.78
CA VAL A 243 8.15 -16.97 4.39
C VAL A 243 7.70 -16.56 3.00
N LEU A 244 7.28 -15.31 2.87
CA LEU A 244 6.77 -14.75 1.62
C LEU A 244 7.87 -14.29 0.67
N ASN A 245 9.11 -14.06 1.18
CA ASN A 245 10.22 -13.41 0.45
C ASN A 245 9.84 -12.03 -0.11
N GLY A 246 9.07 -11.28 0.66
CA GLY A 246 8.44 -10.00 0.38
C GLY A 246 7.04 -9.97 0.99
N VAL A 247 6.10 -9.35 0.32
CA VAL A 247 4.75 -9.14 0.86
C VAL A 247 3.63 -9.77 0.02
N SER A 248 3.96 -10.66 -0.93
CA SER A 248 2.96 -11.34 -1.78
C SER A 248 2.24 -12.45 -1.02
N GLU A 249 0.95 -12.65 -1.30
CA GLU A 249 0.08 -13.64 -0.65
C GLU A 249 0.25 -15.08 -1.14
N HIS A 250 0.93 -15.30 -2.27
CA HIS A 250 0.91 -16.59 -3.00
C HIS A 250 1.36 -17.77 -2.14
N ALA A 251 2.51 -17.66 -1.45
CA ALA A 251 3.03 -18.76 -0.64
C ALA A 251 2.15 -19.05 0.58
N MET A 252 1.56 -18.03 1.20
CA MET A 252 0.60 -18.19 2.28
C MET A 252 -0.66 -18.92 1.82
N LEU A 253 -1.27 -18.48 0.71
CA LEU A 253 -2.49 -19.10 0.19
C LEU A 253 -2.26 -20.52 -0.30
N GLN A 254 -1.10 -20.80 -0.91
CA GLN A 254 -0.77 -22.16 -1.34
C GLN A 254 -0.61 -23.10 -0.14
N MET A 255 0.09 -22.67 0.91
CA MET A 255 0.23 -23.50 2.13
C MET A 255 -1.11 -23.76 2.80
N LEU A 256 -2.01 -22.77 2.89
CA LEU A 256 -3.36 -22.93 3.42
C LEU A 256 -4.24 -23.88 2.56
N LYS A 257 -4.03 -23.88 1.25
CA LYS A 257 -4.69 -24.82 0.33
C LYS A 257 -4.15 -26.25 0.49
N ASP A 258 -2.85 -26.37 0.69
CA ASP A 258 -2.17 -27.67 0.79
C ASP A 258 -2.46 -28.36 2.13
N TYR A 259 -2.66 -27.61 3.21
CA TYR A 259 -2.85 -28.10 4.57
C TYR A 259 -4.16 -27.60 5.17
N SER A 260 -5.24 -28.35 4.94
CA SER A 260 -6.60 -27.97 5.32
C SER A 260 -6.88 -27.91 6.83
N ASN A 261 -5.95 -28.41 7.65
CA ASN A 261 -6.01 -28.27 9.12
C ASN A 261 -5.62 -26.86 9.60
N LEU A 262 -5.02 -26.03 8.73
CA LEU A 262 -4.62 -24.68 9.07
C LEU A 262 -5.83 -23.73 8.98
N ASP A 263 -6.34 -23.28 10.11
CA ASP A 263 -7.51 -22.40 10.20
C ASP A 263 -7.20 -21.04 10.87
N THR A 264 -6.09 -20.94 11.57
CA THR A 264 -5.64 -19.74 12.28
C THR A 264 -4.37 -19.20 11.63
N VAL A 265 -4.42 -17.96 11.11
CA VAL A 265 -3.27 -17.30 10.49
C VAL A 265 -2.76 -16.18 11.38
N VAL A 266 -1.45 -16.18 11.66
CA VAL A 266 -0.76 -15.14 12.44
C VAL A 266 0.20 -14.41 11.52
N LEU A 267 -0.11 -13.17 11.19
CA LEU A 267 0.75 -12.31 10.37
C LEU A 267 1.86 -11.72 11.25
N CYS A 268 3.12 -12.00 10.90
CA CYS A 268 4.33 -11.62 11.65
C CYS A 268 5.29 -10.83 10.73
N LEU A 269 4.74 -9.90 9.93
CA LEU A 269 5.53 -9.09 9.01
C LEU A 269 6.30 -7.99 9.75
N ASP A 270 7.18 -7.28 9.04
CA ASP A 270 7.99 -6.19 9.58
C ASP A 270 7.13 -5.11 10.25
N HIS A 271 7.61 -4.54 11.34
CA HIS A 271 6.97 -3.46 12.07
C HIS A 271 7.47 -2.11 11.52
N ASP A 272 7.25 -1.92 10.21
CA ASP A 272 7.46 -0.68 9.49
C ASP A 272 6.22 -0.34 8.63
N PRO A 273 6.13 0.86 8.05
CA PRO A 273 4.96 1.26 7.26
C PRO A 273 4.57 0.27 6.16
N ALA A 274 5.56 -0.33 5.49
CA ALA A 274 5.31 -1.29 4.40
C ALA A 274 4.74 -2.61 4.91
N GLY A 275 5.29 -3.15 6.00
CA GLY A 275 4.82 -4.37 6.65
C GLY A 275 3.42 -4.20 7.27
N ILE A 276 3.14 -3.05 7.89
CA ILE A 276 1.81 -2.71 8.44
C ILE A 276 0.76 -2.67 7.33
N GLU A 277 1.06 -1.99 6.21
CA GLU A 277 0.18 -1.94 5.04
C GLU A 277 -0.06 -3.34 4.46
N ALA A 278 0.99 -4.14 4.34
CA ALA A 278 0.91 -5.50 3.85
C ALA A 278 0.08 -6.40 4.77
N CYS A 279 0.22 -6.30 6.10
CA CYS A 279 -0.62 -7.01 7.06
C CYS A 279 -2.11 -6.73 6.85
N GLY A 280 -2.49 -5.45 6.68
CA GLY A 280 -3.87 -5.07 6.41
C GLY A 280 -4.41 -5.69 5.13
N ARG A 281 -3.63 -5.64 4.04
CA ARG A 281 -3.99 -6.21 2.74
C ARG A 281 -4.10 -7.74 2.79
N LEU A 282 -3.14 -8.43 3.42
CA LEU A 282 -3.16 -9.88 3.56
C LEU A 282 -4.35 -10.36 4.41
N ALA A 283 -4.67 -9.63 5.49
CA ALA A 283 -5.84 -9.94 6.31
C ALA A 283 -7.14 -9.87 5.50
N GLU A 284 -7.29 -8.89 4.60
CA GLU A 284 -8.45 -8.79 3.73
C GLU A 284 -8.53 -9.93 2.71
N ILE A 285 -7.39 -10.30 2.11
CA ILE A 285 -7.31 -11.45 1.20
C ILE A 285 -7.71 -12.73 1.92
N LEU A 286 -7.24 -12.95 3.14
CA LEU A 286 -7.62 -14.09 3.97
C LEU A 286 -9.13 -14.12 4.25
N VAL A 287 -9.73 -12.98 4.63
CA VAL A 287 -11.19 -12.88 4.83
C VAL A 287 -11.96 -13.22 3.55
N GLN A 288 -11.50 -12.74 2.39
CA GLN A 288 -12.11 -13.04 1.09
C GLN A 288 -12.01 -14.53 0.74
N ASN A 289 -10.97 -15.22 1.20
CA ASN A 289 -10.77 -16.66 1.04
C ASN A 289 -11.44 -17.51 2.15
N GLY A 290 -12.25 -16.89 3.03
CA GLY A 290 -13.04 -17.58 4.02
C GLY A 290 -12.40 -17.77 5.40
N TYR A 291 -11.15 -17.34 5.60
CA TYR A 291 -10.46 -17.42 6.88
C TYR A 291 -10.99 -16.36 7.86
N ARG A 292 -11.23 -16.75 9.12
CA ARG A 292 -11.81 -15.87 10.16
C ARG A 292 -10.89 -15.69 11.37
N GLN A 293 -10.00 -16.64 11.63
CA GLN A 293 -9.06 -16.60 12.73
C GLN A 293 -7.74 -15.96 12.25
N ILE A 294 -7.72 -14.64 12.17
CA ILE A 294 -6.58 -13.86 11.69
C ILE A 294 -6.07 -13.01 12.85
N LYS A 295 -4.77 -13.11 13.12
CA LYS A 295 -4.07 -12.34 14.16
C LYS A 295 -2.91 -11.59 13.53
N ASN A 296 -2.59 -10.42 14.08
CA ASN A 296 -1.36 -9.69 13.77
C ASN A 296 -0.47 -9.73 15.01
N LEU A 297 0.74 -10.24 14.85
CA LEU A 297 1.77 -10.26 15.89
C LEU A 297 2.94 -9.41 15.41
N LYS A 298 3.20 -8.32 16.13
CA LYS A 298 4.26 -7.35 15.79
C LYS A 298 5.50 -7.60 16.62
N SER A 299 6.68 -7.43 16.03
CA SER A 299 7.95 -7.28 16.75
C SER A 299 7.98 -5.98 17.54
N SER A 300 8.81 -5.90 18.57
CA SER A 300 9.01 -4.69 19.36
C SER A 300 9.88 -3.66 18.64
N CYS A 301 10.81 -4.15 17.82
CA CYS A 301 11.65 -3.34 16.90
C CYS A 301 11.11 -3.46 15.46
N LYS A 302 11.88 -2.95 14.48
CA LYS A 302 11.51 -2.97 13.07
C LYS A 302 11.12 -4.35 12.54
N ASP A 303 11.85 -5.39 12.94
CA ASP A 303 11.65 -6.78 12.54
C ASP A 303 12.07 -7.76 13.64
N TRP A 304 11.82 -9.04 13.46
CA TRP A 304 12.14 -10.07 14.45
C TRP A 304 13.63 -10.28 14.68
N ASN A 305 14.47 -9.96 13.68
CA ASN A 305 15.91 -10.02 13.85
C ASN A 305 16.43 -8.84 14.69
N GLU A 306 15.83 -7.67 14.55
CA GLU A 306 16.14 -6.53 15.42
C GLU A 306 15.75 -6.80 16.89
N ASP A 307 14.60 -7.47 17.16
CA ASP A 307 14.24 -7.93 18.51
C ASP A 307 15.30 -8.89 19.08
N LEU A 308 15.79 -9.82 18.26
CA LEU A 308 16.83 -10.76 18.70
C LEU A 308 18.16 -10.06 18.99
N LYS A 309 18.57 -9.10 18.16
CA LYS A 309 19.77 -8.26 18.41
C LYS A 309 19.62 -7.43 19.68
N LEU A 310 18.43 -6.87 19.95
CA LEU A 310 18.16 -6.11 21.17
C LEU A 310 18.43 -6.96 22.43
N LEU A 311 18.05 -8.24 22.43
CA LEU A 311 18.36 -9.16 23.54
C LEU A 311 19.87 -9.38 23.72
N HIS A 312 20.65 -9.21 22.66
CA HIS A 312 22.12 -9.30 22.70
C HIS A 312 22.80 -7.95 22.99
N GLY A 313 22.03 -6.90 23.26
CA GLY A 313 22.55 -5.57 23.62
C GLY A 313 23.12 -4.80 22.44
N GLU A 314 22.78 -5.13 21.21
CA GLU A 314 23.17 -4.38 20.02
C GLU A 314 22.27 -3.16 19.81
N GLU A 315 22.78 -2.17 19.08
CA GLU A 315 21.99 -1.06 18.57
C GLU A 315 21.03 -1.59 17.50
N VAL A 316 19.73 -1.23 17.60
CA VAL A 316 18.65 -1.77 16.78
C VAL A 316 17.87 -0.68 16.05
N ILE A 317 17.23 -1.06 14.95
CA ILE A 317 16.30 -0.19 14.25
C ILE A 317 14.94 -0.25 14.97
N PRO A 318 14.42 0.87 15.49
CA PRO A 318 13.15 0.88 16.20
C PRO A 318 11.97 0.58 15.25
N ALA A 319 10.88 0.09 15.82
CA ALA A 319 9.60 -0.03 15.13
C ALA A 319 9.11 1.34 14.65
N GLN A 320 8.40 1.34 13.53
CA GLN A 320 7.83 2.54 12.94
C GLN A 320 6.36 2.31 12.61
N GLU A 321 5.48 3.08 13.22
CA GLU A 321 4.07 3.05 12.84
C GLU A 321 3.85 3.72 11.47
N HIS A 322 2.77 3.33 10.81
CA HIS A 322 2.42 3.89 9.50
C HIS A 322 2.02 5.36 9.66
N PRO A 323 2.62 6.31 8.91
CA PRO A 323 2.34 7.74 9.07
C PRO A 323 0.86 8.08 9.01
N LYS A 324 0.10 7.43 8.12
CA LYS A 324 -1.35 7.64 8.02
C LYS A 324 -2.14 7.17 9.25
N ILE A 325 -1.65 6.17 9.98
CA ILE A 325 -2.28 5.73 11.24
C ILE A 325 -2.03 6.77 12.31
N LEU A 326 -0.79 7.21 12.48
CA LEU A 326 -0.42 8.24 13.46
C LEU A 326 -1.21 9.54 13.22
N GLU A 327 -1.34 9.95 11.97
CA GLU A 327 -2.11 11.14 11.60
C GLU A 327 -3.61 10.95 11.85
N CYS A 328 -4.15 9.76 11.58
CA CYS A 328 -5.53 9.42 11.90
C CYS A 328 -5.79 9.50 13.40
N ASP A 329 -4.91 8.94 14.23
CA ASP A 329 -5.03 8.96 15.68
C ASP A 329 -5.04 10.40 16.21
N ALA A 330 -4.09 11.23 15.77
CA ALA A 330 -4.00 12.63 16.16
C ALA A 330 -5.25 13.42 15.74
N TRP A 331 -5.71 13.22 14.52
CA TRP A 331 -6.89 13.89 14.00
C TRP A 331 -8.17 13.49 14.75
N MET A 332 -8.33 12.21 15.06
CA MET A 332 -9.48 11.69 15.80
C MET A 332 -9.56 12.24 17.23
N GLU A 333 -8.43 12.45 17.89
CA GLU A 333 -8.38 13.04 19.23
C GLU A 333 -8.88 14.51 19.21
N ILE A 334 -8.42 15.30 18.24
CA ILE A 334 -8.88 16.69 18.08
C ILE A 334 -10.35 16.71 17.66
N LEU A 335 -10.77 15.84 16.74
CA LEU A 335 -12.13 15.76 16.26
C LEU A 335 -13.13 15.46 17.37
N LYS A 336 -12.74 14.64 18.36
CA LYS A 336 -13.56 14.39 19.56
C LYS A 336 -13.86 15.69 20.28
N GLN A 337 -12.85 16.52 20.56
CA GLN A 337 -13.01 17.80 21.25
C GLN A 337 -13.88 18.77 20.43
N VAL A 338 -13.65 18.85 19.12
CA VAL A 338 -14.46 19.66 18.22
C VAL A 338 -15.92 19.19 18.20
N THR A 339 -16.16 17.89 18.10
CA THR A 339 -17.51 17.32 18.10
C THR A 339 -18.25 17.65 19.39
N ASP A 340 -17.58 17.57 20.54
CA ASP A 340 -18.17 17.91 21.84
C ASP A 340 -18.55 19.41 21.94
N SER A 341 -17.84 20.28 21.24
CA SER A 341 -18.15 21.73 21.18
C SER A 341 -19.30 22.07 20.22
N VAL A 342 -19.65 21.17 19.28
CA VAL A 342 -20.73 21.39 18.31
C VAL A 342 -22.09 21.14 18.99
N ASP A 343 -22.89 22.21 19.14
CA ASP A 343 -24.26 22.10 19.63
C ASP A 343 -25.14 21.36 18.61
N MET A 344 -26.01 20.48 19.10
CA MET A 344 -26.95 19.69 18.31
C MET A 344 -27.85 20.53 17.39
N LYS A 345 -28.09 21.80 17.73
CA LYS A 345 -28.86 22.74 16.88
C LYS A 345 -28.18 23.01 15.52
N TYR A 346 -26.84 22.80 15.42
CA TYR A 346 -26.10 22.94 14.17
C TYR A 346 -26.08 21.67 13.33
N ALA A 347 -26.67 20.56 13.82
CA ALA A 347 -26.85 19.33 13.03
C ALA A 347 -27.95 19.55 11.97
N THR A 348 -27.69 20.42 11.00
CA THR A 348 -28.62 20.85 9.95
C THR A 348 -27.99 20.74 8.57
N LYS A 349 -28.85 20.67 7.55
CA LYS A 349 -28.44 20.66 6.14
C LYS A 349 -27.61 21.90 5.79
N GLU A 350 -28.04 23.05 6.23
CA GLU A 350 -27.41 24.35 5.95
C GLU A 350 -25.97 24.37 6.50
N SER A 351 -25.77 23.88 7.71
CA SER A 351 -24.44 23.78 8.31
C SER A 351 -23.52 22.84 7.55
N VAL A 352 -24.02 21.66 7.17
CA VAL A 352 -23.26 20.69 6.35
C VAL A 352 -22.87 21.30 5.01
N CYS A 353 -23.82 21.91 4.29
CA CYS A 353 -23.55 22.54 2.99
C CYS A 353 -22.51 23.66 3.08
N ARG A 354 -22.59 24.50 4.11
CA ARG A 354 -21.67 25.63 4.30
C ARG A 354 -20.23 25.10 4.51
N TYR A 355 -20.03 24.25 5.49
CA TYR A 355 -18.68 23.76 5.80
C TYR A 355 -18.10 22.88 4.68
N TYR A 356 -18.96 22.09 4.00
CA TYR A 356 -18.53 21.35 2.83
C TYR A 356 -18.03 22.29 1.72
N GLN A 357 -18.78 23.36 1.44
CA GLN A 357 -18.40 24.31 0.38
C GLN A 357 -17.09 25.03 0.70
N ASP A 358 -16.85 25.35 1.97
CA ASP A 358 -15.61 26.00 2.41
C ASP A 358 -14.40 25.08 2.17
N ILE A 359 -14.49 23.82 2.62
CA ILE A 359 -13.44 22.82 2.40
C ILE A 359 -13.23 22.51 0.91
N TYR A 360 -14.32 22.28 0.18
CA TYR A 360 -14.24 21.97 -1.24
C TYR A 360 -13.57 23.08 -2.05
N ASN A 361 -13.91 24.34 -1.73
CA ASN A 361 -13.28 25.49 -2.37
C ASN A 361 -11.79 25.59 -2.03
N ALA A 362 -11.40 25.34 -0.79
CA ALA A 362 -10.00 25.33 -0.38
C ALA A 362 -9.21 24.23 -1.12
N LEU A 363 -9.75 23.01 -1.13
CA LEU A 363 -9.14 21.88 -1.84
C LEU A 363 -9.02 22.13 -3.35
N LYS A 364 -9.99 22.79 -3.96
CA LYS A 364 -9.98 23.07 -5.41
C LYS A 364 -8.99 24.17 -5.80
N LYS A 365 -8.67 25.08 -4.91
CA LYS A 365 -7.72 26.18 -5.18
C LYS A 365 -6.28 25.71 -5.23
N GLY A 366 -5.93 24.59 -4.54
CA GLY A 366 -4.59 24.03 -4.56
C GLY A 366 -3.49 24.99 -4.06
N ASN A 367 -3.73 25.70 -2.97
CA ASN A 367 -2.90 26.82 -2.50
C ASN A 367 -1.78 26.43 -1.51
N GLY A 368 -1.14 25.28 -1.72
CA GLY A 368 -0.06 24.81 -0.86
C GLY A 368 -0.50 23.96 0.33
N LYS A 369 0.42 23.18 0.88
CA LYS A 369 0.15 22.21 1.94
C LYS A 369 -0.41 22.87 3.20
N GLU A 370 0.27 23.91 3.71
CA GLU A 370 -0.11 24.63 4.92
C GLU A 370 -1.54 25.19 4.83
N HIS A 371 -1.91 25.78 3.69
CA HIS A 371 -3.27 26.28 3.49
C HIS A 371 -4.33 25.18 3.50
N LEU A 372 -4.01 24.00 2.96
CA LEU A 372 -4.92 22.87 2.96
C LEU A 372 -5.04 22.22 4.35
N GLU A 373 -3.94 22.13 5.10
CA GLU A 373 -3.95 21.69 6.49
C GLU A 373 -4.83 22.62 7.33
N ASP A 374 -4.64 23.94 7.27
CA ASP A 374 -5.47 24.94 7.96
C ASP A 374 -6.96 24.80 7.61
N ALA A 375 -7.25 24.53 6.34
CA ALA A 375 -8.63 24.36 5.89
C ALA A 375 -9.28 23.09 6.50
N PHE A 376 -8.53 22.02 6.68
CA PHE A 376 -9.02 20.81 7.34
C PHE A 376 -9.12 20.98 8.85
N ASP A 377 -8.13 21.58 9.49
CA ASP A 377 -8.12 21.84 10.93
C ASP A 377 -9.23 22.79 11.37
N GLY A 378 -9.64 23.68 10.48
CA GLY A 378 -10.80 24.55 10.69
C GLY A 378 -12.10 23.95 10.15
N GLY A 379 -12.40 24.21 8.88
CA GLY A 379 -13.68 23.87 8.23
C GLY A 379 -13.91 22.36 8.15
N GLY A 380 -12.86 21.55 7.95
CA GLY A 380 -12.95 20.10 7.87
C GLY A 380 -13.34 19.44 9.18
N MET A 381 -12.75 19.87 10.28
CA MET A 381 -13.12 19.42 11.63
C MET A 381 -14.59 19.79 11.95
N LEU A 382 -14.99 21.03 11.65
CA LEU A 382 -16.36 21.48 11.88
C LEU A 382 -17.37 20.71 11.01
N LEU A 383 -17.06 20.49 9.73
CA LEU A 383 -17.91 19.67 8.86
C LEU A 383 -18.07 18.26 9.44
N THR A 384 -16.97 17.64 9.84
CA THR A 384 -16.98 16.28 10.38
C THR A 384 -17.73 16.21 11.70
N GLY A 385 -17.52 17.18 12.60
CA GLY A 385 -18.23 17.27 13.87
C GLY A 385 -19.75 17.43 13.66
N VAL A 386 -20.17 18.28 12.72
CA VAL A 386 -21.59 18.44 12.36
C VAL A 386 -22.19 17.16 11.79
N LEU A 387 -21.46 16.44 10.91
CA LEU A 387 -21.89 15.14 10.37
C LEU A 387 -22.06 14.11 11.48
N ILE A 388 -21.16 14.06 12.46
CA ILE A 388 -21.27 13.16 13.61
C ILE A 388 -22.52 13.51 14.44
N ARG A 389 -22.78 14.79 14.67
CA ARG A 389 -24.01 15.21 15.37
C ARG A 389 -25.28 14.89 14.57
N CYS A 390 -25.26 14.98 13.23
CA CYS A 390 -26.37 14.54 12.39
C CYS A 390 -26.61 13.02 12.54
N MET A 391 -25.55 12.21 12.56
CA MET A 391 -25.66 10.77 12.76
C MET A 391 -26.17 10.41 14.16
N GLU A 392 -25.69 11.07 15.20
CA GLU A 392 -26.16 10.91 16.58
C GLU A 392 -27.63 11.25 16.71
N LYS A 393 -28.06 12.40 16.18
CA LYS A 393 -29.47 12.83 16.19
C LYS A 393 -30.37 11.82 15.49
N THR A 394 -29.99 11.43 14.27
CA THR A 394 -30.76 10.45 13.48
C THR A 394 -30.78 9.07 14.17
N GLY A 395 -29.67 8.66 14.80
CA GLY A 395 -29.62 7.43 15.59
C GLY A 395 -30.58 7.43 16.74
N ARG A 396 -30.69 8.52 17.50
CA ARG A 396 -31.68 8.68 18.58
C ARG A 396 -33.12 8.59 18.06
N GLU A 397 -33.43 9.21 16.91
CA GLU A 397 -34.73 9.10 16.26
C GLU A 397 -35.07 7.67 15.77
N LEU A 398 -34.05 6.83 15.57
CA LEU A 398 -34.18 5.41 15.26
C LEU A 398 -34.27 4.53 16.51
N GLY A 399 -34.30 5.12 17.71
CA GLY A 399 -34.33 4.39 18.98
C GLY A 399 -33.01 3.73 19.34
N ARG A 400 -31.86 4.22 18.83
CA ARG A 400 -30.51 3.73 19.15
C ARG A 400 -29.86 4.69 20.15
N GLU A 401 -29.22 4.11 21.17
CA GLU A 401 -28.36 4.88 22.08
C GLU A 401 -26.97 5.11 21.44
N THR A 402 -26.93 5.61 20.21
CA THR A 402 -25.67 5.87 19.51
C THR A 402 -25.11 7.19 19.95
N SER A 403 -23.96 7.18 20.62
CA SER A 403 -23.23 8.38 21.03
C SER A 403 -22.24 8.85 19.96
N ALA A 404 -21.80 10.11 20.06
CA ALA A 404 -20.71 10.63 19.21
C ALA A 404 -19.42 9.81 19.37
N ASP A 405 -19.10 9.39 20.60
CA ASP A 405 -17.91 8.56 20.89
C ASP A 405 -17.97 7.22 20.15
N GLU A 406 -19.12 6.54 20.13
CA GLU A 406 -19.27 5.28 19.38
C GLU A 406 -19.13 5.47 17.86
N ILE A 407 -19.60 6.61 17.35
CA ILE A 407 -19.44 6.94 15.92
C ILE A 407 -17.98 7.18 15.60
N LEU A 408 -17.26 7.95 16.43
CA LEU A 408 -15.82 8.20 16.29
C LEU A 408 -15.02 6.90 16.35
N ASP A 409 -15.29 6.04 17.31
CA ASP A 409 -14.68 4.73 17.46
C ASP A 409 -14.89 3.85 16.22
N ASN A 410 -16.10 3.88 15.66
CA ASN A 410 -16.41 3.14 14.43
C ASN A 410 -15.68 3.69 13.21
N LEU A 411 -15.52 5.00 13.09
CA LEU A 411 -14.76 5.65 12.03
C LEU A 411 -13.28 5.26 12.13
N HIS A 412 -12.69 5.38 13.31
CA HIS A 412 -11.31 5.00 13.58
C HIS A 412 -11.03 3.51 13.24
N LYS A 413 -11.91 2.61 13.71
CA LYS A 413 -11.81 1.18 13.39
C LYS A 413 -11.98 0.85 11.92
N ARG A 414 -12.66 1.69 11.14
CA ARG A 414 -12.88 1.49 9.70
C ARG A 414 -11.78 2.05 8.82
N TYR A 415 -10.97 2.97 9.32
CA TYR A 415 -9.87 3.50 8.55
C TYR A 415 -8.86 2.41 8.22
N ARG A 416 -8.49 2.29 6.94
CA ARG A 416 -7.57 1.27 6.42
C ARG A 416 -6.58 1.95 5.48
N PRO A 417 -5.35 2.28 5.94
CA PRO A 417 -4.35 2.99 5.13
C PRO A 417 -4.01 2.25 3.84
N HIS A 418 -3.98 0.92 3.84
CA HIS A 418 -3.72 0.11 2.64
C HIS A 418 -4.85 0.16 1.59
N ARG A 419 -6.05 0.59 1.96
CA ARG A 419 -7.18 0.87 1.04
C ARG A 419 -7.24 2.32 0.62
N ASP A 420 -6.59 3.19 1.36
CA ASP A 420 -6.60 4.63 1.13
C ASP A 420 -5.59 4.97 0.03
N LYS A 421 -5.97 4.69 -1.22
CA LYS A 421 -5.18 4.87 -2.43
C LYS A 421 -5.67 6.05 -3.24
N GLY A 422 -4.74 6.64 -3.98
CA GLY A 422 -5.03 7.72 -4.91
C GLY A 422 -4.33 9.02 -4.53
N ASN A 423 -4.32 9.93 -5.48
CA ASN A 423 -3.72 11.25 -5.38
C ASN A 423 -4.74 12.31 -4.91
N TYR A 424 -4.29 13.55 -4.85
CA TYR A 424 -5.11 14.70 -4.47
C TYR A 424 -6.43 14.81 -5.25
N ASN A 425 -6.39 14.65 -6.59
CA ASN A 425 -7.58 14.73 -7.42
C ASN A 425 -8.57 13.60 -7.12
N THR A 426 -8.07 12.43 -6.77
CA THR A 426 -8.90 11.30 -6.33
C THR A 426 -9.62 11.62 -5.03
N ARG A 427 -8.93 12.22 -4.04
CA ARG A 427 -9.52 12.63 -2.77
C ARG A 427 -10.62 13.66 -2.98
N LEU A 428 -10.33 14.69 -3.77
CA LEU A 428 -11.30 15.74 -4.08
C LEU A 428 -12.57 15.17 -4.74
N ARG A 429 -12.40 14.29 -5.71
CA ARG A 429 -13.52 13.64 -6.44
C ARG A 429 -14.33 12.71 -5.53
N ASN A 430 -13.67 11.92 -4.68
CA ASN A 430 -14.35 11.01 -3.76
C ASN A 430 -15.16 11.79 -2.72
N MET A 431 -14.62 12.88 -2.16
CA MET A 431 -15.32 13.75 -1.23
C MET A 431 -16.53 14.42 -1.89
N GLN A 432 -16.38 14.91 -3.12
CA GLN A 432 -17.48 15.47 -3.90
C GLN A 432 -18.60 14.45 -4.13
N LYS A 433 -18.24 13.25 -4.58
CA LYS A 433 -19.19 12.15 -4.81
C LYS A 433 -19.94 11.76 -3.53
N ALA A 434 -19.23 11.63 -2.42
CA ALA A 434 -19.84 11.28 -1.13
C ALA A 434 -20.81 12.36 -0.65
N PHE A 435 -20.49 13.64 -0.88
CA PHE A 435 -21.38 14.75 -0.58
C PHE A 435 -22.64 14.72 -1.46
N GLU A 436 -22.50 14.56 -2.78
CA GLU A 436 -23.63 14.49 -3.72
C GLU A 436 -24.57 13.33 -3.36
N GLU A 437 -24.05 12.16 -3.05
CA GLU A 437 -24.82 10.99 -2.63
C GLU A 437 -25.56 11.22 -1.30
N MET A 438 -24.94 11.90 -0.35
CA MET A 438 -25.59 12.26 0.91
C MET A 438 -26.72 13.28 0.68
N MET A 439 -26.47 14.31 -0.15
CA MET A 439 -27.46 15.33 -0.48
C MET A 439 -28.65 14.76 -1.26
N GLU A 440 -28.43 13.76 -2.11
CA GLU A 440 -29.52 13.07 -2.80
C GLU A 440 -30.51 12.43 -1.83
N VAL A 441 -30.03 11.79 -0.77
CA VAL A 441 -30.87 11.23 0.27
C VAL A 441 -31.58 12.35 1.05
N PHE A 442 -30.85 13.42 1.37
CA PHE A 442 -31.37 14.55 2.13
C PHE A 442 -32.50 15.30 1.39
N ASP A 443 -32.37 15.46 0.06
CA ASP A 443 -33.29 16.28 -0.75
C ASP A 443 -34.46 15.50 -1.34
N LYS A 444 -34.24 14.19 -1.67
CA LYS A 444 -35.19 13.43 -2.47
C LYS A 444 -35.95 12.36 -1.66
N LYS A 445 -35.51 12.03 -0.45
CA LYS A 445 -36.10 10.96 0.34
C LYS A 445 -36.83 11.50 1.58
N ASP A 446 -37.95 10.88 1.89
CA ASP A 446 -38.68 11.16 3.11
C ASP A 446 -37.94 10.60 4.34
N LEU A 447 -37.28 11.48 5.09
CA LEU A 447 -36.55 11.12 6.31
C LEU A 447 -37.46 10.78 7.51
N SER A 448 -38.80 10.77 7.36
CA SER A 448 -39.67 10.16 8.35
C SER A 448 -39.58 8.64 8.36
N LEU A 449 -39.20 8.02 7.24
CA LEU A 449 -39.09 6.58 7.07
C LEU A 449 -37.79 6.05 7.65
N LYS A 450 -37.88 4.94 8.39
CA LYS A 450 -36.73 4.31 9.04
C LYS A 450 -35.60 3.95 8.06
N GLU A 451 -35.93 3.38 6.91
CA GLU A 451 -34.98 2.95 5.88
C GLU A 451 -34.17 4.13 5.33
N ASN A 452 -34.83 5.25 5.08
CA ASN A 452 -34.18 6.47 4.58
C ASN A 452 -33.28 7.12 5.64
N LYS A 453 -33.66 7.08 6.92
CA LYS A 453 -32.78 7.50 8.03
C LYS A 453 -31.54 6.64 8.12
N GLU A 454 -31.66 5.32 8.00
CA GLU A 454 -30.52 4.39 8.00
C GLU A 454 -29.58 4.63 6.82
N GLU A 455 -30.15 4.91 5.65
CA GLU A 455 -29.36 5.25 4.47
C GLU A 455 -28.64 6.61 4.66
N PHE A 456 -29.34 7.61 5.20
CA PHE A 456 -28.75 8.91 5.51
C PHE A 456 -27.55 8.80 6.45
N VAL A 457 -27.66 8.02 7.54
CA VAL A 457 -26.53 7.76 8.46
C VAL A 457 -25.35 7.12 7.72
N LYS A 458 -25.59 6.15 6.81
CA LYS A 458 -24.54 5.52 6.01
C LYS A 458 -23.85 6.52 5.09
N LYS A 459 -24.60 7.46 4.48
CA LYS A 459 -24.02 8.48 3.59
C LYS A 459 -23.24 9.53 4.37
N CYS A 460 -23.73 9.96 5.54
CA CYS A 460 -22.95 10.80 6.45
C CYS A 460 -21.64 10.15 6.87
N MET A 461 -21.66 8.85 7.22
CA MET A 461 -20.47 8.08 7.55
C MET A 461 -19.47 8.04 6.37
N SER A 462 -19.97 7.86 5.15
CA SER A 462 -19.15 7.86 3.94
C SER A 462 -18.47 9.22 3.72
N LEU A 463 -19.21 10.31 3.78
CA LEU A 463 -18.64 11.65 3.63
C LEU A 463 -17.62 11.98 4.71
N THR A 464 -17.94 11.65 5.97
CA THR A 464 -16.99 11.80 7.08
C THR A 464 -15.69 11.05 6.82
N MET A 465 -15.76 9.79 6.36
CA MET A 465 -14.58 9.00 6.04
C MET A 465 -13.75 9.61 4.89
N GLU A 466 -14.39 10.14 3.85
CA GLU A 466 -13.65 10.79 2.76
C GLU A 466 -13.00 12.12 3.21
N CYS A 467 -13.60 12.86 4.15
CA CYS A 467 -12.96 14.03 4.78
C CYS A 467 -11.71 13.62 5.58
N ILE A 468 -11.81 12.57 6.40
CA ILE A 468 -10.67 12.03 7.16
C ILE A 468 -9.54 11.63 6.23
N LYS A 469 -9.84 10.86 5.17
CA LYS A 469 -8.83 10.42 4.19
C LYS A 469 -8.19 11.58 3.45
N ALA A 470 -8.97 12.61 3.11
CA ALA A 470 -8.45 13.79 2.42
C ALA A 470 -7.50 14.59 3.33
N HIS A 471 -7.85 14.78 4.60
CA HIS A 471 -6.98 15.41 5.58
C HIS A 471 -5.68 14.61 5.76
N ILE A 472 -5.78 13.31 6.04
CA ILE A 472 -4.61 12.45 6.23
C ILE A 472 -3.70 12.46 4.99
N PHE A 473 -4.28 12.48 3.78
CA PHE A 473 -3.52 12.61 2.54
C PHE A 473 -2.75 13.93 2.50
N VAL A 474 -3.39 15.05 2.85
CA VAL A 474 -2.72 16.36 2.87
C VAL A 474 -1.57 16.36 3.88
N ALA A 475 -1.80 15.84 5.07
CA ALA A 475 -0.79 15.81 6.13
C ALA A 475 0.42 14.90 5.79
N THR A 476 0.17 13.73 5.15
CA THR A 476 1.19 12.69 5.00
C THR A 476 1.76 12.51 3.60
N GLU A 477 1.00 12.81 2.55
CA GLU A 477 1.36 12.49 1.16
C GLU A 477 1.27 13.66 0.20
N TYR A 478 0.62 14.78 0.60
CA TYR A 478 0.49 15.92 -0.27
C TYR A 478 1.85 16.59 -0.48
N GLU A 479 2.20 16.73 -1.74
CA GLU A 479 3.34 17.50 -2.19
C GLU A 479 2.84 18.65 -3.06
N GLU A 480 3.39 19.83 -2.83
CA GLU A 480 3.05 20.98 -3.66
C GLU A 480 3.40 20.68 -5.11
N PRO A 481 2.48 20.96 -6.06
CA PRO A 481 2.80 20.88 -7.47
C PRO A 481 4.04 21.75 -7.74
N ILE A 482 5.01 21.19 -8.45
CA ILE A 482 6.25 21.90 -8.78
C ILE A 482 5.86 23.17 -9.52
N GLN A 483 6.02 24.32 -8.88
CA GLN A 483 5.82 25.61 -9.54
C GLN A 483 6.84 25.68 -10.69
N ARG A 484 6.35 25.67 -11.93
CA ARG A 484 7.20 26.00 -13.07
C ARG A 484 7.80 27.37 -12.80
N LYS A 485 9.11 27.46 -12.55
CA LYS A 485 9.84 28.67 -12.74
C LYS A 485 9.57 29.05 -14.21
N GLU A 486 8.75 30.07 -14.42
CA GLU A 486 8.69 30.74 -15.70
C GLU A 486 10.15 31.08 -16.07
N MET A 487 10.71 30.33 -17.02
CA MET A 487 11.90 30.80 -17.71
C MET A 487 11.47 32.06 -18.47
N ARG A 488 11.56 33.21 -17.79
CA ARG A 488 11.67 34.47 -18.49
C ARG A 488 12.94 34.34 -19.32
N MET A 489 12.75 34.04 -20.61
CA MET A 489 13.75 34.41 -21.60
C MET A 489 13.86 35.92 -21.50
N GLU A 490 14.84 36.40 -20.74
CA GLU A 490 15.43 37.69 -21.00
C GLU A 490 16.15 37.58 -22.34
N CYS A 491 15.42 37.90 -23.40
CA CYS A 491 16.07 38.35 -24.62
C CYS A 491 16.88 39.58 -24.25
N SER A 492 18.14 39.38 -23.93
CA SER A 492 19.12 40.45 -23.96
C SER A 492 19.25 40.92 -25.40
N GLN A 493 18.63 42.05 -25.69
CA GLN A 493 19.01 42.90 -26.79
C GLN A 493 20.45 43.40 -26.52
N SER A 494 21.37 43.03 -27.39
CA SER A 494 22.51 43.84 -27.79
C SER A 494 23.07 43.30 -29.10
#